data_9cfe2f83179f8893cd4d2d74f7bdf877
#
_entry.id   9cfe2f83179f8893cd4d2d74f7bdf877
#
_cell.length_a   1.000
_cell.length_b   1.000
_cell.length_c   1.000
_cell.angle_alpha   90.00
_cell.angle_beta   90.00
_cell.angle_gamma   90.00
#
_symmetry.space_group_name_H-M   'P 1'
#
loop_
_entity.id
_entity.type
_entity.pdbx_description
1 polymer ?
#
loop_
_entity_poly.entity_id
_entity_poly.type
_entity_poly.pdbx_seq_one_letter_code
_entity_poly.pdbx_strand_id
1 'polypeptide(L)'
;MITAKTIKYTKTNKVMAFLTLEDLVGTVEIVVFPRDYEKNVQFMNVDEKVFIQGRVAAEDDKASKLICESMYSFDEVPRELWFQFENKEEFLAKEQELYEDLRDSDGKDSVVIFIKSPKAIKRLGPSRNIRIHPQLLSKLYEKYGQQNVKVVEKSIEKLAKMH
;
A
#
# COMPACT_ATOMS: atom_id res chain seq x y z
N MET A 1 1.00 -11.99 7.16
CA MET A 1 1.89 -12.80 6.28
C MET A 1 1.21 -14.12 5.98
N ILE A 2 1.33 -14.64 4.76
CA ILE A 2 0.81 -15.97 4.39
C ILE A 2 1.77 -17.00 4.95
N THR A 3 1.29 -17.89 5.82
CA THR A 3 2.12 -18.95 6.45
C THR A 3 1.86 -20.35 5.87
N ALA A 4 0.72 -20.55 5.19
CA ALA A 4 0.42 -21.80 4.50
C ALA A 4 -0.47 -21.56 3.28
N LYS A 5 -0.32 -22.44 2.26
CA LYS A 5 -1.12 -22.44 1.05
C LYS A 5 -1.48 -23.88 0.65
N THR A 6 -2.74 -24.14 0.41
CA THR A 6 -3.25 -25.40 -0.13
C THR A 6 -4.12 -25.14 -1.35
N ILE A 7 -3.80 -25.75 -2.46
CA ILE A 7 -4.60 -25.70 -3.69
C ILE A 7 -5.58 -26.85 -3.71
N LYS A 8 -6.82 -26.56 -4.06
CA LYS A 8 -7.87 -27.59 -4.28
C LYS A 8 -8.61 -27.31 -5.58
N TYR A 9 -9.28 -28.35 -6.06
CA TYR A 9 -10.14 -28.27 -7.23
C TYR A 9 -11.59 -28.44 -6.81
N THR A 10 -12.45 -27.62 -7.38
CA THR A 10 -13.91 -27.75 -7.18
C THR A 10 -14.43 -29.00 -7.92
N LYS A 11 -15.68 -29.38 -7.66
CA LYS A 11 -16.38 -30.46 -8.40
C LYS A 11 -16.43 -30.20 -9.92
N THR A 12 -16.31 -28.94 -10.33
CA THR A 12 -16.29 -28.54 -11.76
C THR A 12 -14.85 -28.35 -12.27
N ASN A 13 -13.86 -28.93 -11.60
CA ASN A 13 -12.43 -28.89 -11.95
C ASN A 13 -11.83 -27.48 -12.05
N LYS A 14 -12.38 -26.52 -11.31
CA LYS A 14 -11.82 -25.15 -11.20
C LYS A 14 -10.92 -25.03 -9.99
N VAL A 15 -9.82 -24.30 -10.14
CA VAL A 15 -8.82 -24.09 -9.07
C VAL A 15 -9.35 -23.16 -8.00
N MET A 16 -9.10 -23.49 -6.73
CA MET A 16 -9.30 -22.63 -5.57
C MET A 16 -8.15 -22.80 -4.58
N ALA A 17 -7.97 -21.83 -3.68
CA ALA A 17 -6.93 -21.89 -2.66
C ALA A 17 -7.50 -21.70 -1.25
N PHE A 18 -6.83 -22.36 -0.30
CA PHE A 18 -6.94 -22.10 1.12
C PHE A 18 -5.59 -21.57 1.60
N LEU A 19 -5.59 -20.41 2.25
CA LEU A 19 -4.39 -19.80 2.79
C LEU A 19 -4.55 -19.63 4.29
N THR A 20 -3.46 -19.72 5.03
CA THR A 20 -3.39 -19.26 6.41
C THR A 20 -2.68 -17.93 6.43
N LEU A 21 -3.37 -16.90 6.90
CA LEU A 21 -2.80 -15.57 7.13
C LEU A 21 -2.53 -15.39 8.61
N GLU A 22 -1.33 -14.96 8.95
CA GLU A 22 -0.89 -14.67 10.32
C GLU A 22 -0.48 -13.20 10.44
N ASP A 23 -0.90 -12.56 11.52
CA ASP A 23 -0.50 -11.24 11.94
C ASP A 23 -0.09 -11.22 13.41
N LEU A 24 0.11 -10.04 14.00
CA LEU A 24 0.51 -9.86 15.41
C LEU A 24 -0.59 -10.26 16.41
N VAL A 25 -1.82 -10.46 15.95
CA VAL A 25 -3.00 -10.76 16.79
C VAL A 25 -3.35 -12.24 16.74
N GLY A 26 -3.11 -12.91 15.61
CA GLY A 26 -3.44 -14.31 15.43
C GLY A 26 -3.44 -14.77 13.99
N THR A 27 -4.13 -15.89 13.76
CA THR A 27 -4.23 -16.52 12.44
C THR A 27 -5.67 -16.57 11.94
N VAL A 28 -5.85 -16.47 10.63
CA VAL A 28 -7.15 -16.62 9.97
C VAL A 28 -7.02 -17.47 8.71
N GLU A 29 -8.01 -18.35 8.47
CA GLU A 29 -8.11 -19.09 7.22
C GLU A 29 -8.77 -18.23 6.14
N ILE A 30 -8.10 -18.14 4.99
CA ILE A 30 -8.58 -17.42 3.81
C ILE A 30 -9.01 -18.41 2.76
N VAL A 31 -10.22 -18.24 2.22
CA VAL A 31 -10.73 -19.02 1.09
C VAL A 31 -10.72 -18.15 -0.16
N VAL A 32 -9.99 -18.59 -1.19
CA VAL A 32 -9.94 -17.91 -2.49
C VAL A 32 -10.69 -18.80 -3.51
N PHE A 33 -11.89 -18.37 -3.87
CA PHE A 33 -12.71 -19.08 -4.84
C PHE A 33 -12.19 -18.93 -6.28
N PRO A 34 -12.56 -19.82 -7.21
CA PRO A 34 -12.06 -19.80 -8.58
C PRO A 34 -12.22 -18.47 -9.31
N ARG A 35 -13.30 -17.75 -9.04
CA ARG A 35 -13.57 -16.43 -9.63
C ARG A 35 -12.48 -15.42 -9.32
N ASP A 36 -11.94 -15.47 -8.10
CA ASP A 36 -10.99 -14.48 -7.59
C ASP A 36 -9.56 -15.04 -7.57
N TYR A 37 -9.39 -16.34 -7.89
CA TYR A 37 -8.09 -17.02 -7.88
C TYR A 37 -7.12 -16.41 -8.90
N GLU A 38 -7.53 -16.27 -10.16
CA GLU A 38 -6.66 -15.79 -11.24
C GLU A 38 -6.16 -14.36 -11.01
N LYS A 39 -7.01 -13.52 -10.41
CA LYS A 39 -6.65 -12.11 -10.09
C LYS A 39 -5.61 -12.00 -8.98
N ASN A 40 -5.62 -12.95 -8.05
CA ASN A 40 -4.86 -12.87 -6.81
C ASN A 40 -3.68 -13.85 -6.77
N VAL A 41 -3.53 -14.76 -7.75
CA VAL A 41 -2.55 -15.86 -7.73
C VAL A 41 -1.11 -15.38 -7.51
N GLN A 42 -0.74 -14.23 -8.03
CA GLN A 42 0.60 -13.64 -7.90
C GLN A 42 0.96 -13.25 -6.47
N PHE A 43 -0.04 -13.01 -5.61
CA PHE A 43 0.15 -12.59 -4.21
C PHE A 43 0.03 -13.75 -3.21
N MET A 44 -0.29 -14.97 -3.67
CA MET A 44 -0.58 -16.12 -2.82
C MET A 44 0.64 -17.00 -2.53
N ASN A 45 1.85 -16.42 -2.43
CA ASN A 45 3.04 -17.19 -2.06
C ASN A 45 3.20 -17.24 -0.54
N VAL A 46 3.74 -18.36 -0.04
CA VAL A 46 4.13 -18.46 1.37
C VAL A 46 5.21 -17.39 1.64
N ASP A 47 5.19 -16.80 2.82
CA ASP A 47 6.03 -15.69 3.28
C ASP A 47 5.71 -14.32 2.65
N GLU A 48 4.76 -14.25 1.72
CA GLU A 48 4.30 -12.96 1.22
C GLU A 48 3.54 -12.16 2.29
N LYS A 49 3.84 -10.88 2.36
CA LYS A 49 3.09 -9.91 3.18
C LYS A 49 2.01 -9.28 2.31
N VAL A 50 0.76 -9.54 2.68
CA VAL A 50 -0.40 -9.10 1.89
C VAL A 50 -1.46 -8.43 2.74
N PHE A 51 -2.20 -7.51 2.14
CA PHE A 51 -3.51 -7.09 2.61
C PHE A 51 -4.58 -7.87 1.86
N ILE A 52 -5.57 -8.37 2.59
CA ILE A 52 -6.67 -9.12 2.02
C ILE A 52 -7.98 -8.40 2.36
N GLN A 53 -8.76 -8.13 1.34
CA GLN A 53 -10.13 -7.66 1.46
C GLN A 53 -11.07 -8.80 1.13
N GLY A 54 -12.13 -8.97 1.93
CA GLY A 54 -13.08 -10.04 1.72
C GLY A 54 -14.23 -9.99 2.70
N ARG A 55 -15.04 -11.03 2.68
CA ARG A 55 -16.21 -11.21 3.54
C ARG A 55 -15.94 -12.29 4.59
N VAL A 56 -16.36 -12.02 5.82
CA VAL A 56 -16.32 -13.04 6.87
C VAL A 56 -17.44 -14.04 6.62
N ALA A 57 -17.06 -15.32 6.52
CA ALA A 57 -17.99 -16.44 6.59
C ALA A 57 -17.95 -17.00 8.01
N ALA A 58 -18.98 -16.72 8.78
CA ALA A 58 -19.19 -17.33 10.09
C ALA A 58 -19.89 -18.66 9.88
N GLU A 59 -19.29 -19.75 10.39
CA GLU A 59 -19.95 -21.03 10.53
C GLU A 59 -20.24 -21.23 12.02
N ASP A 60 -21.45 -21.65 12.37
CA ASP A 60 -21.80 -21.98 13.75
C ASP A 60 -20.82 -23.06 14.27
N ASP A 61 -20.26 -22.81 15.44
CA ASP A 61 -19.30 -23.70 16.15
C ASP A 61 -17.92 -23.93 15.47
N LYS A 62 -17.55 -23.15 14.43
CA LYS A 62 -16.23 -23.22 13.80
C LYS A 62 -15.55 -21.85 13.74
N ALA A 63 -14.22 -21.88 13.64
CA ALA A 63 -13.45 -20.66 13.39
C ALA A 63 -13.93 -19.96 12.12
N SER A 64 -14.23 -18.67 12.21
CA SER A 64 -14.64 -17.86 11.07
C SER A 64 -13.55 -17.83 10.00
N LYS A 65 -13.96 -17.90 8.74
CA LYS A 65 -13.07 -17.80 7.58
C LYS A 65 -13.29 -16.51 6.85
N LEU A 66 -12.25 -16.01 6.19
CA LEU A 66 -12.35 -14.86 5.31
C LEU A 66 -12.43 -15.33 3.85
N ILE A 67 -13.51 -15.03 3.17
CA ILE A 67 -13.64 -15.24 1.73
C ILE A 67 -12.95 -14.08 1.03
N CYS A 68 -11.84 -14.36 0.35
CA CYS A 68 -11.06 -13.34 -0.36
C CYS A 68 -11.82 -12.81 -1.58
N GLU A 69 -11.83 -11.50 -1.71
CA GLU A 69 -12.31 -10.78 -2.90
C GLU A 69 -11.15 -10.11 -3.64
N SER A 70 -10.18 -9.56 -2.90
CA SER A 70 -9.00 -8.91 -3.45
C SER A 70 -7.79 -9.07 -2.53
N MET A 71 -6.61 -9.18 -3.12
CA MET A 71 -5.31 -9.17 -2.44
C MET A 71 -4.43 -8.06 -3.01
N TYR A 72 -3.60 -7.49 -2.14
CA TYR A 72 -2.60 -6.48 -2.49
C TYR A 72 -1.31 -6.80 -1.77
N SER A 73 -0.18 -6.72 -2.47
CA SER A 73 1.12 -6.81 -1.80
C SER A 73 1.28 -5.67 -0.81
N PHE A 74 1.90 -5.96 0.33
CA PHE A 74 2.25 -4.95 1.32
C PHE A 74 3.14 -3.85 0.73
N ASP A 75 4.01 -4.22 -0.22
CA ASP A 75 4.90 -3.29 -0.92
C ASP A 75 4.21 -2.48 -2.02
N GLU A 76 2.98 -2.86 -2.39
CA GLU A 76 2.19 -2.17 -3.42
C GLU A 76 1.22 -1.13 -2.87
N VAL A 77 1.12 -0.99 -1.54
CA VAL A 77 0.28 0.07 -0.95
C VAL A 77 0.88 1.42 -1.32
N PRO A 78 0.21 2.22 -2.13
CA PRO A 78 0.74 3.52 -2.51
C PRO A 78 0.85 4.41 -1.28
N ARG A 79 2.01 5.00 -1.10
CA ARG A 79 2.30 5.97 -0.05
C ARG A 79 2.34 7.36 -0.63
N GLU A 80 2.18 8.33 0.24
CA GLU A 80 2.38 9.73 -0.10
C GLU A 80 3.55 10.27 0.71
N LEU A 81 4.48 10.93 0.04
CA LEU A 81 5.52 11.71 0.69
C LEU A 81 5.06 13.16 0.77
N TRP A 82 4.83 13.62 1.99
CA TRP A 82 4.37 14.97 2.27
C TRP A 82 5.54 15.85 2.67
N PHE A 83 5.65 17.02 2.02
CA PHE A 83 6.53 18.11 2.41
C PHE A 83 5.71 19.28 2.92
N GLN A 84 6.11 19.81 4.08
CA GLN A 84 5.43 20.93 4.72
C GLN A 84 6.32 22.16 4.66
N PHE A 85 5.74 23.28 4.21
CA PHE A 85 6.38 24.60 4.18
C PHE A 85 5.53 25.60 4.95
N GLU A 86 6.16 26.60 5.56
CA GLU A 86 5.44 27.63 6.33
C GLU A 86 4.58 28.51 5.41
N ASN A 87 5.12 28.91 4.25
CA ASN A 87 4.43 29.75 3.30
C ASN A 87 4.83 29.42 1.85
N LYS A 88 4.20 30.11 0.91
CA LYS A 88 4.42 29.92 -0.52
C LYS A 88 5.80 30.38 -0.97
N GLU A 89 6.32 31.43 -0.37
CA GLU A 89 7.63 31.99 -0.68
C GLU A 89 8.74 30.99 -0.34
N GLU A 90 8.66 30.34 0.82
CA GLU A 90 9.60 29.29 1.22
C GLU A 90 9.56 28.10 0.26
N PHE A 91 8.35 27.67 -0.14
CA PHE A 91 8.21 26.59 -1.11
C PHE A 91 8.85 26.95 -2.45
N LEU A 92 8.55 28.14 -3.00
CA LEU A 92 9.08 28.57 -4.30
C LEU A 92 10.60 28.69 -4.28
N ALA A 93 11.19 29.14 -3.17
CA ALA A 93 12.63 29.22 -3.01
C ALA A 93 13.34 27.86 -3.03
N LYS A 94 12.64 26.79 -2.62
CA LYS A 94 13.17 25.42 -2.55
C LYS A 94 12.60 24.49 -3.63
N GLU A 95 11.67 24.95 -4.45
CA GLU A 95 10.92 24.08 -5.39
C GLU A 95 11.85 23.37 -6.38
N GLN A 96 12.78 24.10 -6.99
CA GLN A 96 13.70 23.52 -7.97
C GLN A 96 14.61 22.47 -7.31
N GLU A 97 15.17 22.81 -6.17
CA GLU A 97 16.05 21.91 -5.40
C GLU A 97 15.32 20.64 -4.96
N LEU A 98 14.07 20.78 -4.51
CA LEU A 98 13.21 19.64 -4.15
C LEU A 98 12.99 18.71 -5.36
N TYR A 99 12.71 19.27 -6.53
CA TYR A 99 12.50 18.47 -7.72
C TYR A 99 13.78 17.77 -8.20
N GLU A 100 14.93 18.37 -8.00
CA GLU A 100 16.23 17.75 -8.28
C GLU A 100 16.51 16.58 -7.31
N ASP A 101 16.21 16.76 -6.03
CA ASP A 101 16.38 15.70 -5.03
C ASP A 101 15.49 14.48 -5.27
N LEU A 102 14.34 14.66 -5.91
CA LEU A 102 13.37 13.60 -6.19
C LEU A 102 13.55 12.99 -7.60
N ARG A 103 14.33 13.61 -8.48
CA ARG A 103 14.42 13.26 -9.91
C ARG A 103 14.83 11.82 -10.18
N ASP A 104 15.79 11.30 -9.40
CA ASP A 104 16.38 9.99 -9.60
C ASP A 104 15.60 8.86 -8.89
N SER A 105 14.44 9.19 -8.33
CA SER A 105 13.59 8.24 -7.60
C SER A 105 12.30 7.99 -8.37
N ASP A 106 12.29 7.00 -9.25
CA ASP A 106 11.09 6.59 -9.99
C ASP A 106 10.31 5.50 -9.24
N GLY A 107 8.99 5.63 -9.16
CA GLY A 107 8.13 4.69 -8.44
C GLY A 107 6.64 5.02 -8.45
N LYS A 108 5.92 4.46 -7.48
CA LYS A 108 4.45 4.55 -7.38
C LYS A 108 3.98 5.55 -6.30
N ASP A 109 4.88 5.97 -5.42
CA ASP A 109 4.54 6.82 -4.28
C ASP A 109 4.35 8.26 -4.75
N SER A 110 3.26 8.91 -4.37
CA SER A 110 2.96 10.28 -4.80
C SER A 110 3.58 11.32 -3.86
N VAL A 111 3.88 12.49 -4.39
CA VAL A 111 4.45 13.61 -3.63
C VAL A 111 3.39 14.69 -3.43
N VAL A 112 3.29 15.17 -2.20
CA VAL A 112 2.33 16.18 -1.78
C VAL A 112 3.04 17.32 -1.08
N ILE A 113 2.80 18.54 -1.53
CA ILE A 113 3.28 19.76 -0.92
C ILE A 113 2.15 20.36 -0.08
N PHE A 114 2.42 20.60 1.18
CA PHE A 114 1.53 21.28 2.10
C PHE A 114 2.11 22.63 2.53
N ILE A 115 1.37 23.69 2.31
CA ILE A 115 1.71 25.04 2.73
C ILE A 115 0.81 25.41 3.89
N LYS A 116 1.39 25.87 5.00
CA LYS A 116 0.64 26.22 6.21
C LYS A 116 -0.14 27.51 6.05
N SER A 117 0.47 28.55 5.48
CA SER A 117 -0.15 29.87 5.38
C SER A 117 0.10 30.57 4.03
N PRO A 118 -0.94 30.88 3.23
CA PRO A 118 -2.31 30.37 3.39
C PRO A 118 -2.36 28.86 3.20
N LYS A 119 -3.24 28.17 3.93
CA LYS A 119 -3.34 26.71 3.88
C LYS A 119 -3.62 26.23 2.45
N ALA A 120 -2.70 25.47 1.88
CA ALA A 120 -2.82 24.93 0.54
C ALA A 120 -2.19 23.54 0.44
N ILE A 121 -2.73 22.72 -0.45
CA ILE A 121 -2.21 21.38 -0.78
C ILE A 121 -2.02 21.31 -2.29
N LYS A 122 -0.80 21.00 -2.72
CA LYS A 122 -0.45 20.75 -4.12
C LYS A 122 0.01 19.29 -4.25
N ARG A 123 -0.72 18.47 -5.00
CA ARG A 123 -0.29 17.12 -5.38
C ARG A 123 0.48 17.19 -6.68
N LEU A 124 1.66 16.60 -6.70
CA LEU A 124 2.44 16.51 -7.94
C LEU A 124 1.81 15.45 -8.86
N GLY A 125 1.97 15.64 -10.17
CA GLY A 125 1.44 14.71 -11.17
C GLY A 125 2.16 13.35 -11.16
N PRO A 126 1.56 12.31 -11.79
CA PRO A 126 2.12 10.95 -11.80
C PRO A 126 3.55 10.85 -12.35
N SER A 127 3.94 11.76 -13.26
CA SER A 127 5.31 11.83 -13.80
C SER A 127 6.37 12.25 -12.76
N ARG A 128 5.94 12.60 -11.55
CA ARG A 128 6.79 12.96 -10.41
C ARG A 128 6.59 12.01 -9.23
N ASN A 129 5.99 10.85 -9.47
CA ASN A 129 5.93 9.78 -8.48
C ASN A 129 7.34 9.25 -8.22
N ILE A 130 7.58 8.84 -6.98
CA ILE A 130 8.87 8.40 -6.48
C ILE A 130 8.78 7.00 -5.88
N ARG A 131 9.91 6.41 -5.58
CA ARG A 131 10.01 5.23 -4.71
C ARG A 131 10.54 5.68 -3.35
N ILE A 132 9.71 5.63 -2.33
CA ILE A 132 10.12 5.91 -0.96
C ILE A 132 10.97 4.77 -0.43
N HIS A 133 12.23 5.06 -0.08
CA HIS A 133 13.18 4.11 0.53
C HIS A 133 14.02 4.80 1.61
N PRO A 134 14.63 4.04 2.54
CA PRO A 134 15.30 4.60 3.71
C PRO A 134 16.38 5.64 3.39
N GLN A 135 17.19 5.42 2.35
CA GLN A 135 18.28 6.33 1.97
C GLN A 135 17.73 7.68 1.47
N LEU A 136 16.66 7.66 0.66
CA LEU A 136 15.99 8.87 0.21
C LEU A 136 15.41 9.63 1.41
N LEU A 137 14.72 8.95 2.31
CA LEU A 137 14.14 9.57 3.50
C LEU A 137 15.21 10.21 4.39
N SER A 138 16.33 9.53 4.64
CA SER A 138 17.44 10.09 5.43
C SER A 138 17.97 11.38 4.84
N LYS A 139 18.20 11.42 3.50
CA LYS A 139 18.63 12.63 2.78
C LYS A 139 17.61 13.76 2.92
N LEU A 140 16.32 13.44 2.75
CA LEU A 140 15.25 14.44 2.80
C LEU A 140 15.03 14.96 4.23
N TYR A 141 15.13 14.10 5.24
CA TYR A 141 15.04 14.53 6.65
C TYR A 141 16.19 15.45 7.07
N GLU A 142 17.41 15.15 6.62
CA GLU A 142 18.57 16.01 6.88
C GLU A 142 18.40 17.40 6.24
N LYS A 143 17.89 17.43 5.00
CA LYS A 143 17.81 18.65 4.21
C LYS A 143 16.59 19.52 4.53
N TYR A 144 15.42 18.92 4.73
CA TYR A 144 14.15 19.63 4.92
C TYR A 144 13.64 19.60 6.37
N GLY A 145 14.27 18.81 7.22
CA GLY A 145 13.85 18.58 8.60
C GLY A 145 12.82 17.47 8.74
N GLN A 146 13.01 16.59 9.70
CA GLN A 146 12.14 15.44 9.93
C GLN A 146 10.67 15.84 10.25
N GLN A 147 10.48 17.00 10.88
CA GLN A 147 9.16 17.55 11.19
C GLN A 147 8.40 18.02 9.94
N ASN A 148 9.10 18.30 8.85
CA ASN A 148 8.54 18.83 7.61
C ASN A 148 8.34 17.77 6.53
N VAL A 149 8.83 16.55 6.75
CA VAL A 149 8.70 15.43 5.79
C VAL A 149 7.99 14.27 6.46
N LYS A 150 6.86 13.83 5.88
CA LYS A 150 6.08 12.71 6.41
C LYS A 150 5.72 11.72 5.33
N VAL A 151 5.83 10.44 5.66
CA VAL A 151 5.27 9.34 4.87
C VAL A 151 3.87 9.03 5.37
N VAL A 152 2.90 9.04 4.47
CA VAL A 152 1.51 8.71 4.74
C VAL A 152 1.11 7.53 3.87
N GLU A 153 0.67 6.44 4.47
CA GLU A 153 0.11 5.31 3.74
C GLU A 153 -1.31 5.65 3.30
N LYS A 154 -1.62 5.39 2.04
CA LYS A 154 -3.00 5.53 1.56
C LYS A 154 -3.84 4.42 2.15
N SER A 155 -5.04 4.75 2.60
CA SER A 155 -6.01 3.76 3.04
C SER A 155 -6.30 2.76 1.91
N ILE A 156 -6.21 1.46 2.23
CA ILE A 156 -6.48 0.34 1.32
C ILE A 156 -7.91 0.40 0.77
N GLU A 157 -8.86 0.96 1.52
CA GLU A 157 -10.23 1.17 1.07
C GLU A 157 -10.33 2.07 -0.18
N LYS A 158 -9.34 2.96 -0.38
CA LYS A 158 -9.27 3.79 -1.59
C LYS A 158 -8.70 3.03 -2.78
N LEU A 159 -7.85 2.03 -2.55
CA LEU A 159 -7.32 1.17 -3.62
C LEU A 159 -8.42 0.30 -4.23
N ALA A 160 -9.30 -0.25 -3.41
CA ALA A 160 -10.42 -1.08 -3.85
C ALA A 160 -11.44 -0.34 -4.75
N LYS A 161 -11.45 1.00 -4.71
CA LYS A 161 -12.33 1.84 -5.54
C LYS A 161 -11.69 2.28 -6.87
N MET A 162 -10.39 1.99 -7.07
CA MET A 162 -9.64 2.39 -8.28
C MET A 162 -9.50 1.26 -9.31
N HIS A 163 -10.02 0.06 -9.01
CA HIS A 163 -10.06 -1.14 -9.85
C HIS A 163 -11.50 -1.64 -9.97
#